data_1f2e59ea47ffd15c3e27a92116cbda6d
#
_entry.id   1f2e59ea47ffd15c3e27a92116cbda6d
#
_cell.length_a   1.000
_cell.length_b   1.000
_cell.length_c   1.000
_cell.angle_alpha   90.00
_cell.angle_beta   90.00
_cell.angle_gamma   90.00
#
_symmetry.space_group_name_H-M   'P 1'
#
loop_
_entity.id
_entity.type
_entity.pdbx_description
1 polymer ?
#
loop_
_entity_poly.entity_id
_entity_poly.type
_entity_poly.pdbx_seq_one_letter_code
_entity_poly.pdbx_strand_id
1 'polypeptide(L)'
;MAISAKFEAHLRTGLTTLARCWQVRRRDGVAFGFTDHDCDLAFEGQVFGSGSGLTALALEQGTGLNVDNTEALGMLSDVSISEEEIAAGRFDHAEVSCWLVNWADVSQRCILFAGHIGEIARSGGAFRAELRGLSEPLNQPMGRVYQKPCSAVLGDKHCGVDIHDPIFSAVFEVVEQHSPEVIEVVQNDSFVAGWFQHGVVMDEVRGLTGIVKSDEVVVRRRELTLWTPLPEPLSRGDQIRVVAGCDKRFATCRFKFSNTLNFRGFPDVPGDEWITTLPRQDGANSGGSLR
;
A
#
# COMPACT_ATOMS: atom_id res chain seq x y z
N MET A 1 24.98 -5.52 -10.43
CA MET A 1 24.78 -5.76 -11.90
C MET A 1 26.09 -5.53 -12.62
N ALA A 2 26.36 -6.29 -13.69
CA ALA A 2 27.61 -6.14 -14.41
C ALA A 2 27.59 -4.87 -15.27
N ILE A 3 28.56 -3.99 -15.10
CA ILE A 3 28.79 -2.83 -15.95
C ILE A 3 29.31 -3.32 -17.32
N SER A 4 28.81 -2.77 -18.44
CA SER A 4 29.30 -3.18 -19.75
C SER A 4 30.79 -2.79 -19.93
N ALA A 5 31.57 -3.62 -20.60
CA ALA A 5 33.01 -3.39 -20.82
C ALA A 5 33.28 -2.03 -21.50
N LYS A 6 32.37 -1.60 -22.39
CA LYS A 6 32.48 -0.30 -23.07
C LYS A 6 32.29 0.85 -22.07
N PHE A 7 31.30 0.74 -21.16
CA PHE A 7 31.05 1.76 -20.16
C PHE A 7 32.16 1.82 -19.11
N GLU A 8 32.68 0.66 -18.71
CA GLU A 8 33.84 0.60 -17.81
C GLU A 8 35.09 1.26 -18.43
N ALA A 9 35.35 1.02 -19.72
CA ALA A 9 36.43 1.68 -20.43
C ALA A 9 36.23 3.19 -20.47
N HIS A 10 34.99 3.69 -20.70
CA HIS A 10 34.69 5.10 -20.68
C HIS A 10 34.95 5.71 -19.28
N LEU A 11 34.52 5.05 -18.21
CA LEU A 11 34.75 5.49 -16.84
C LEU A 11 36.26 5.60 -16.50
N ARG A 12 37.08 4.70 -17.04
CA ARG A 12 38.55 4.69 -16.84
C ARG A 12 39.28 5.83 -17.54
N THR A 13 38.67 6.50 -18.51
CA THR A 13 39.30 7.60 -19.23
C THR A 13 39.52 8.85 -18.36
N GLY A 14 38.74 9.00 -17.28
CA GLY A 14 38.73 10.18 -16.43
C GLY A 14 38.05 11.42 -17.05
N LEU A 15 37.84 11.42 -18.37
CA LEU A 15 37.04 12.44 -19.08
C LEU A 15 35.68 11.84 -19.39
N THR A 16 34.74 12.00 -18.46
CA THR A 16 33.46 11.30 -18.51
C THR A 16 32.33 12.26 -18.88
N THR A 17 31.41 11.74 -19.71
CA THR A 17 30.17 12.38 -20.13
C THR A 17 29.00 11.73 -19.42
N LEU A 18 28.87 11.95 -18.11
CA LEU A 18 27.92 11.25 -17.25
C LEU A 18 26.75 12.12 -16.84
N ALA A 19 25.58 11.54 -16.82
CA ALA A 19 24.37 12.10 -16.25
C ALA A 19 23.63 11.04 -15.43
N ARG A 20 22.81 11.47 -14.49
CA ARG A 20 21.88 10.61 -13.76
C ARG A 20 20.50 10.70 -14.39
N CYS A 21 19.84 9.56 -14.53
CA CYS A 21 18.47 9.48 -14.99
C CYS A 21 17.64 8.74 -13.94
N TRP A 22 16.53 9.32 -13.57
CA TRP A 22 15.60 8.80 -12.60
C TRP A 22 14.30 8.44 -13.28
N GLN A 23 13.77 7.25 -13.02
CA GLN A 23 12.43 6.85 -13.42
C GLN A 23 11.61 6.59 -12.17
N VAL A 24 10.42 7.14 -12.13
CA VAL A 24 9.39 6.82 -11.15
C VAL A 24 8.25 6.16 -11.90
N ARG A 25 7.92 4.94 -11.54
CA ARG A 25 6.82 4.18 -12.15
C ARG A 25 5.75 3.91 -11.11
N ARG A 26 4.57 4.44 -11.33
CA ARG A 26 3.40 4.23 -10.48
C ARG A 26 2.80 2.83 -10.70
N ARG A 27 1.99 2.38 -9.74
CA ARG A 27 1.28 1.09 -9.84
C ARG A 27 0.26 1.02 -10.97
N ASP A 28 -0.29 2.16 -11.40
CA ASP A 28 -1.20 2.28 -12.54
C ASP A 28 -0.48 2.22 -13.90
N GLY A 29 0.85 2.07 -13.90
CA GLY A 29 1.68 1.96 -15.09
C GLY A 29 2.18 3.29 -15.65
N VAL A 30 1.76 4.42 -15.10
CA VAL A 30 2.28 5.74 -15.49
C VAL A 30 3.74 5.85 -15.05
N ALA A 31 4.62 6.28 -15.96
CA ALA A 31 6.04 6.43 -15.69
C ALA A 31 6.51 7.85 -15.99
N PHE A 32 7.32 8.40 -15.09
CA PHE A 32 7.95 9.69 -15.19
C PHE A 32 9.46 9.51 -15.29
N GLY A 33 10.12 10.27 -16.16
CA GLY A 33 11.56 10.24 -16.35
C GLY A 33 12.18 11.62 -16.13
N PHE A 34 13.25 11.68 -15.36
CA PHE A 34 13.95 12.92 -15.00
C PHE A 34 15.46 12.74 -15.20
N THR A 35 16.16 13.78 -15.62
CA THR A 35 17.63 13.76 -15.74
C THR A 35 18.25 15.06 -15.18
N ASP A 36 19.46 14.95 -14.69
CA ASP A 36 20.31 16.08 -14.30
C ASP A 36 21.10 16.65 -15.48
N HIS A 37 20.89 16.13 -16.68
CA HIS A 37 21.49 16.65 -17.91
C HIS A 37 20.70 17.84 -18.46
N ASP A 38 21.37 18.74 -19.21
CA ASP A 38 20.76 19.93 -19.80
C ASP A 38 19.81 19.61 -20.96
N CYS A 39 19.87 18.42 -21.53
CA CYS A 39 19.03 17.97 -22.64
C CYS A 39 18.31 16.67 -22.26
N ASP A 40 17.14 16.48 -22.87
CA ASP A 40 16.38 15.24 -22.70
C ASP A 40 17.18 14.03 -23.19
N LEU A 41 17.11 12.95 -22.43
CA LEU A 41 17.70 11.66 -22.77
C LEU A 41 16.59 10.65 -23.00
N ALA A 42 16.77 9.71 -23.93
CA ALA A 42 15.78 8.68 -24.21
C ALA A 42 16.43 7.30 -24.32
N PHE A 43 15.94 6.33 -23.54
CA PHE A 43 16.32 4.91 -23.60
C PHE A 43 15.24 4.04 -22.97
N GLU A 44 15.23 2.75 -23.29
CA GLU A 44 14.25 1.78 -22.78
C GLU A 44 12.79 2.19 -22.98
N GLY A 45 12.49 2.97 -24.03
CA GLY A 45 11.12 3.44 -24.31
C GLY A 45 10.64 4.59 -23.43
N GLN A 46 11.52 5.13 -22.57
CA GLN A 46 11.23 6.26 -21.67
C GLN A 46 12.03 7.48 -22.08
N VAL A 47 11.39 8.65 -22.03
CA VAL A 47 12.05 9.96 -22.15
C VAL A 47 12.32 10.49 -20.74
N PHE A 48 13.53 10.93 -20.51
CA PHE A 48 14.00 11.55 -19.27
C PHE A 48 14.13 13.05 -19.51
N GLY A 49 13.19 13.82 -18.96
CA GLY A 49 13.11 15.26 -19.17
C GLY A 49 14.22 16.01 -18.44
N SER A 50 14.82 16.98 -19.14
CA SER A 50 15.76 17.94 -18.56
C SER A 50 14.99 19.04 -17.81
N GLY A 51 15.63 19.65 -16.80
CA GLY A 51 15.04 20.79 -16.08
C GLY A 51 13.98 20.43 -15.06
N SER A 52 13.72 19.14 -14.85
CA SER A 52 12.88 18.66 -13.76
C SER A 52 13.62 18.84 -12.43
N GLY A 53 12.98 19.50 -11.46
CA GLY A 53 13.58 19.83 -10.17
C GLY A 53 13.85 18.66 -9.22
N LEU A 54 14.03 17.45 -9.74
CA LEU A 54 14.33 16.28 -8.91
C LEU A 54 15.84 16.19 -8.71
N THR A 55 16.30 16.70 -7.58
CA THR A 55 17.71 16.58 -7.18
C THR A 55 17.80 15.49 -6.12
N ALA A 56 18.43 14.37 -6.46
CA ALA A 56 18.76 13.38 -5.43
C ALA A 56 19.92 13.89 -4.58
N LEU A 57 19.69 14.07 -3.29
CA LEU A 57 20.77 14.14 -2.31
C LEU A 57 21.53 12.80 -2.34
N ALA A 58 22.80 12.83 -2.03
CA ALA A 58 23.73 11.71 -2.20
C ALA A 58 23.10 10.33 -1.92
N LEU A 59 23.19 9.46 -2.92
CA LEU A 59 22.91 8.04 -2.76
C LEU A 59 23.96 7.44 -1.83
N GLU A 60 23.61 7.26 -0.56
CA GLU A 60 24.45 6.51 0.38
C GLU A 60 24.13 5.03 0.27
N GLN A 61 25.02 4.28 -0.33
CA GLN A 61 24.97 2.82 -0.33
C GLN A 61 25.87 2.29 0.78
N GLY A 62 25.26 1.69 1.80
CA GLY A 62 25.99 0.98 2.84
C GLY A 62 26.37 -0.45 2.41
N THR A 63 27.57 -0.91 2.76
CA THR A 63 27.94 -2.33 2.62
C THR A 63 27.43 -3.09 3.85
N GLY A 64 26.49 -4.00 3.66
CA GLY A 64 25.94 -4.85 4.74
C GLY A 64 24.43 -5.01 4.67
N LEU A 65 23.82 -5.47 5.78
CA LEU A 65 22.36 -5.61 5.95
C LEU A 65 21.68 -4.30 6.38
N ASN A 66 22.37 -3.18 6.33
CA ASN A 66 21.77 -1.88 6.56
C ASN A 66 20.80 -1.57 5.42
N VAL A 67 19.63 -1.05 5.76
CA VAL A 67 18.66 -0.61 4.77
C VAL A 67 19.27 0.60 4.03
N ASP A 68 19.45 0.45 2.72
CA ASP A 68 19.89 1.55 1.88
C ASP A 68 18.71 2.51 1.72
N ASN A 69 18.61 3.46 2.66
CA ASN A 69 17.65 4.53 2.59
C ASN A 69 18.35 5.77 2.03
N THR A 70 17.75 6.36 1.03
CA THR A 70 18.20 7.65 0.52
C THR A 70 17.02 8.59 0.42
N GLU A 71 17.29 9.89 0.54
CA GLU A 71 16.27 10.91 0.38
C GLU A 71 16.37 11.53 -1.02
N ALA A 72 15.26 11.57 -1.73
CA ALA A 72 15.13 12.38 -2.94
C ALA A 72 14.37 13.66 -2.60
N LEU A 73 14.96 14.80 -2.90
CA LEU A 73 14.29 16.10 -2.84
C LEU A 73 13.77 16.44 -4.22
N GLY A 74 12.46 16.63 -4.34
CA GLY A 74 11.83 17.14 -5.54
C GLY A 74 11.15 18.48 -5.29
N MET A 75 11.16 19.35 -6.27
CA MET A 75 10.32 20.55 -6.27
C MET A 75 8.99 20.21 -6.94
N LEU A 76 7.88 20.53 -6.29
CA LEU A 76 6.51 20.40 -6.83
C LEU A 76 6.25 21.32 -8.05
N SER A 77 7.23 22.04 -8.50
CA SER A 77 7.12 22.93 -9.66
C SER A 77 7.20 22.21 -11.00
N ASP A 78 7.43 20.90 -11.01
CA ASP A 78 7.34 20.14 -12.25
C ASP A 78 5.87 19.89 -12.60
N VAL A 79 5.47 20.32 -13.79
CA VAL A 79 4.12 20.20 -14.36
C VAL A 79 3.63 18.73 -14.38
N SER A 80 4.54 17.78 -14.22
CA SER A 80 4.27 16.35 -14.33
C SER A 80 3.83 15.67 -13.02
N ILE A 81 4.03 16.29 -11.85
CA ILE A 81 3.65 15.71 -10.54
C ILE A 81 2.74 16.71 -9.83
N SER A 82 1.45 16.39 -9.72
CA SER A 82 0.50 17.24 -9.02
C SER A 82 0.45 16.92 -7.53
N GLU A 83 0.22 17.97 -6.72
CA GLU A 83 0.03 17.80 -5.27
C GLU A 83 -1.19 16.93 -4.94
N GLU A 84 -2.24 17.02 -5.78
CA GLU A 84 -3.45 16.24 -5.66
C GLU A 84 -3.18 14.73 -5.83
N GLU A 85 -2.36 14.34 -6.81
CA GLU A 85 -1.99 12.95 -7.04
C GLU A 85 -1.14 12.37 -5.91
N ILE A 86 -0.26 13.19 -5.31
CA ILE A 86 0.49 12.78 -4.11
C ILE A 86 -0.48 12.61 -2.93
N ALA A 87 -1.43 13.55 -2.76
CA ALA A 87 -2.43 13.47 -1.70
C ALA A 87 -3.36 12.26 -1.84
N ALA A 88 -3.67 11.90 -3.09
CA ALA A 88 -4.45 10.70 -3.41
C ALA A 88 -3.66 9.38 -3.25
N GLY A 89 -2.39 9.43 -2.81
CA GLY A 89 -1.56 8.24 -2.61
C GLY A 89 -1.13 7.53 -3.90
N ARG A 90 -1.23 8.19 -5.06
CA ARG A 90 -0.91 7.56 -6.36
C ARG A 90 0.58 7.21 -6.50
N PHE A 91 1.44 7.85 -5.70
CA PHE A 91 2.87 7.59 -5.65
C PHE A 91 3.29 6.62 -4.54
N ASP A 92 2.34 6.12 -3.73
CA ASP A 92 2.63 5.18 -2.66
C ASP A 92 3.20 3.89 -3.21
N HIS A 93 4.39 3.53 -2.73
CA HIS A 93 5.16 2.38 -3.22
C HIS A 93 5.44 2.40 -4.73
N ALA A 94 5.49 3.57 -5.38
CA ALA A 94 5.94 3.67 -6.75
C ALA A 94 7.38 3.17 -6.88
N GLU A 95 7.65 2.42 -7.95
CA GLU A 95 9.00 1.93 -8.24
C GLU A 95 9.91 3.09 -8.66
N VAL A 96 11.13 3.10 -8.13
CA VAL A 96 12.15 4.09 -8.47
C VAL A 96 13.39 3.38 -8.96
N SER A 97 13.89 3.83 -10.10
CA SER A 97 15.16 3.38 -10.63
C SER A 97 16.05 4.59 -10.98
N CYS A 98 17.33 4.50 -10.64
CA CYS A 98 18.32 5.51 -10.99
C CYS A 98 19.41 4.88 -11.81
N TRP A 99 19.73 5.49 -12.94
CA TRP A 99 20.83 5.10 -13.81
C TRP A 99 21.93 6.15 -13.83
N LEU A 100 23.15 5.67 -13.94
CA LEU A 100 24.29 6.45 -14.44
C LEU A 100 24.41 6.19 -15.93
N VAL A 101 24.32 7.23 -16.72
CA VAL A 101 24.24 7.15 -18.19
C VAL A 101 25.36 8.00 -18.81
N ASN A 102 26.02 7.48 -19.80
CA ASN A 102 26.84 8.30 -20.68
C ASN A 102 25.90 9.05 -21.66
N TRP A 103 25.71 10.36 -21.44
CA TRP A 103 24.77 11.15 -22.24
C TRP A 103 25.18 11.26 -23.74
N ALA A 104 26.47 11.05 -24.07
CA ALA A 104 26.93 11.01 -25.46
C ALA A 104 26.59 9.68 -26.16
N ASP A 105 26.40 8.57 -25.40
CA ASP A 105 25.98 7.25 -25.90
C ASP A 105 25.14 6.55 -24.81
N VAL A 106 23.83 6.74 -24.85
CA VAL A 106 22.89 6.22 -23.86
C VAL A 106 22.85 4.68 -23.77
N SER A 107 23.48 3.98 -24.70
CA SER A 107 23.68 2.52 -24.60
C SER A 107 24.63 2.13 -23.46
N GLN A 108 25.51 3.04 -23.09
CA GLN A 108 26.47 2.91 -22.00
C GLN A 108 25.84 3.45 -20.72
N ARG A 109 25.21 2.58 -19.96
CA ARG A 109 24.53 2.91 -18.71
C ARG A 109 24.62 1.78 -17.69
N CYS A 110 24.46 2.11 -16.44
CA CYS A 110 24.29 1.12 -15.36
C CYS A 110 23.26 1.63 -14.34
N ILE A 111 22.57 0.71 -13.69
CA ILE A 111 21.65 1.04 -12.59
C ILE A 111 22.49 1.30 -11.35
N LEU A 112 22.32 2.47 -10.75
CA LEU A 112 22.90 2.85 -9.47
C LEU A 112 21.99 2.45 -8.31
N PHE A 113 20.68 2.63 -8.47
CA PHE A 113 19.70 2.36 -7.44
C PHE A 113 18.42 1.79 -8.05
N ALA A 114 17.81 0.85 -7.35
CA ALA A 114 16.47 0.36 -7.61
C ALA A 114 15.75 0.15 -6.26
N GLY A 115 14.52 0.60 -6.19
CA GLY A 115 13.73 0.54 -4.96
C GLY A 115 12.33 1.07 -5.18
N HIS A 116 11.73 1.60 -4.13
CA HIS A 116 10.40 2.20 -4.18
C HIS A 116 10.32 3.43 -3.28
N ILE A 117 9.32 4.26 -3.52
CA ILE A 117 9.01 5.41 -2.69
C ILE A 117 8.41 4.91 -1.36
N GLY A 118 8.99 5.36 -0.25
CA GLY A 118 8.46 5.20 1.10
C GLY A 118 7.55 6.37 1.49
N GLU A 119 7.92 7.09 2.53
CA GLU A 119 7.17 8.25 3.00
C GLU A 119 7.43 9.48 2.12
N ILE A 120 6.37 10.24 1.84
CA ILE A 120 6.44 11.53 1.15
C ILE A 120 6.04 12.64 2.12
N ALA A 121 7.01 13.45 2.51
CA ALA A 121 6.80 14.65 3.32
C ALA A 121 6.71 15.89 2.43
N ARG A 122 5.79 16.80 2.75
CA ARG A 122 5.56 18.04 2.00
C ARG A 122 5.92 19.25 2.85
N SER A 123 6.60 20.21 2.26
CA SER A 123 6.92 21.47 2.91
C SER A 123 7.22 22.57 1.89
N GLY A 124 6.45 23.67 1.96
CA GLY A 124 6.77 24.92 1.24
C GLY A 124 6.81 24.83 -0.29
N GLY A 125 5.95 24.02 -0.92
CA GLY A 125 5.95 23.86 -2.39
C GLY A 125 7.00 22.88 -2.91
N ALA A 126 7.69 22.18 -2.00
CA ALA A 126 8.60 21.08 -2.30
C ALA A 126 8.10 19.79 -1.62
N PHE A 127 8.50 18.66 -2.15
CA PHE A 127 8.30 17.38 -1.48
C PHE A 127 9.64 16.68 -1.23
N ARG A 128 9.69 15.93 -0.15
CA ARG A 128 10.79 15.02 0.17
C ARG A 128 10.24 13.60 0.14
N ALA A 129 10.79 12.76 -0.70
CA ALA A 129 10.44 11.34 -0.77
C ALA A 129 11.56 10.50 -0.18
N GLU A 130 11.24 9.65 0.78
CA GLU A 130 12.15 8.60 1.23
C GLU A 130 12.21 7.52 0.15
N LEU A 131 13.42 7.15 -0.27
CA LEU A 131 13.64 6.06 -1.20
C LEU A 131 14.13 4.83 -0.43
N ARG A 132 13.39 3.74 -0.52
CA ARG A 132 13.68 2.47 0.14
C ARG A 132 14.22 1.49 -0.87
N GLY A 133 15.42 0.97 -0.59
CA GLY A 133 16.08 0.00 -1.45
C GLY A 133 15.43 -1.39 -1.40
N LEU A 134 15.86 -2.26 -2.31
CA LEU A 134 15.36 -3.64 -2.40
C LEU A 134 15.71 -4.50 -1.17
N SER A 135 16.61 -4.03 -0.31
CA SER A 135 16.99 -4.69 0.95
C SER A 135 15.99 -4.48 2.08
N GLU A 136 15.12 -3.45 2.01
CA GLU A 136 14.15 -3.15 3.07
C GLU A 136 13.23 -4.33 3.42
N PRO A 137 12.64 -5.07 2.47
CA PRO A 137 11.81 -6.22 2.78
C PRO A 137 12.55 -7.33 3.54
N LEU A 138 13.88 -7.42 3.41
CA LEU A 138 14.69 -8.40 4.14
C LEU A 138 14.88 -8.03 5.61
N ASN A 139 14.70 -6.76 5.94
CA ASN A 139 14.81 -6.25 7.33
C ASN A 139 13.47 -6.34 8.09
N GLN A 140 12.41 -6.79 7.44
CA GLN A 140 11.12 -6.98 8.11
C GLN A 140 11.08 -8.31 8.87
N PRO A 141 10.50 -8.35 10.08
CA PRO A 141 10.37 -9.59 10.83
C PRO A 141 9.53 -10.59 10.03
N MET A 142 10.15 -11.71 9.67
CA MET A 142 9.47 -12.82 8.99
C MET A 142 8.99 -13.83 10.01
N GLY A 143 7.75 -14.29 9.84
CA GLY A 143 7.20 -15.36 10.68
C GLY A 143 5.73 -15.15 10.99
N ARG A 144 5.18 -16.09 11.78
CA ARG A 144 3.80 -16.04 12.26
C ARG A 144 3.80 -15.82 13.77
N VAL A 145 3.02 -14.86 14.20
CA VAL A 145 2.77 -14.65 15.63
C VAL A 145 1.62 -15.56 16.05
N TYR A 146 1.80 -16.29 17.17
CA TYR A 146 0.74 -17.07 17.81
C TYR A 146 -0.18 -16.12 18.58
N GLN A 147 -1.32 -15.78 18.02
CA GLN A 147 -2.29 -14.85 18.58
C GLN A 147 -3.72 -15.36 18.39
N LYS A 148 -4.65 -14.94 19.26
CA LYS A 148 -6.07 -15.34 19.16
C LYS A 148 -6.72 -14.96 17.82
N PRO A 149 -6.57 -13.71 17.33
CA PRO A 149 -7.18 -13.30 16.06
C PRO A 149 -6.51 -13.95 14.85
N CYS A 150 -7.27 -14.08 13.78
CA CYS A 150 -6.80 -14.58 12.50
C CYS A 150 -5.77 -13.61 11.88
N SER A 151 -4.65 -14.11 11.40
CA SER A 151 -3.60 -13.33 10.73
C SER A 151 -3.82 -13.16 9.22
N ALA A 152 -4.75 -13.93 8.61
CA ALA A 152 -5.06 -13.81 7.18
C ALA A 152 -5.87 -12.54 6.89
N VAL A 153 -5.72 -11.98 5.70
CA VAL A 153 -6.61 -10.92 5.19
C VAL A 153 -7.82 -11.59 4.53
N LEU A 154 -9.01 -11.00 4.70
CA LEU A 154 -10.21 -11.55 4.06
C LEU A 154 -10.02 -11.59 2.54
N GLY A 155 -10.24 -12.75 1.94
CA GLY A 155 -10.08 -12.96 0.50
C GLY A 155 -8.66 -13.26 0.03
N ASP A 156 -7.64 -13.24 0.91
CA ASP A 156 -6.30 -13.64 0.51
C ASP A 156 -6.19 -15.17 0.30
N LYS A 157 -5.07 -15.62 -0.27
CA LYS A 157 -4.80 -17.05 -0.54
C LYS A 157 -4.82 -17.93 0.73
N HIS A 158 -4.68 -17.35 1.92
CA HIS A 158 -4.69 -18.06 3.20
C HIS A 158 -6.10 -18.12 3.78
N CYS A 159 -6.93 -17.11 3.53
CA CYS A 159 -8.33 -17.06 3.89
C CYS A 159 -9.19 -17.88 2.92
N GLY A 160 -9.01 -17.69 1.62
CA GLY A 160 -9.71 -18.43 0.57
C GLY A 160 -11.21 -18.12 0.43
N VAL A 161 -11.74 -17.10 1.11
CA VAL A 161 -13.11 -16.62 0.91
C VAL A 161 -13.16 -15.81 -0.38
N ASP A 162 -14.13 -16.13 -1.25
CA ASP A 162 -14.38 -15.31 -2.44
C ASP A 162 -15.11 -14.02 -2.02
N ILE A 163 -14.39 -12.90 -2.05
CA ILE A 163 -14.94 -11.58 -1.69
C ILE A 163 -15.90 -11.02 -2.75
N HIS A 164 -15.95 -11.62 -3.94
CA HIS A 164 -16.88 -11.22 -5.01
C HIS A 164 -18.19 -12.02 -4.98
N ASP A 165 -18.29 -13.06 -4.13
CA ASP A 165 -19.53 -13.81 -3.94
C ASP A 165 -20.65 -12.85 -3.48
N PRO A 166 -21.82 -12.88 -4.13
CA PRO A 166 -22.99 -12.08 -3.75
C PRO A 166 -23.46 -12.26 -2.30
N ILE A 167 -23.06 -13.35 -1.63
CA ILE A 167 -23.31 -13.55 -0.20
C ILE A 167 -22.48 -12.59 0.66
N PHE A 168 -21.28 -12.24 0.20
CA PHE A 168 -20.32 -11.43 0.97
C PHE A 168 -20.10 -10.03 0.41
N SER A 169 -20.59 -9.73 -0.79
CA SER A 169 -20.44 -8.40 -1.37
C SER A 169 -21.67 -7.99 -2.18
N ALA A 170 -21.87 -6.69 -2.26
CA ALA A 170 -22.88 -6.12 -3.15
C ALA A 170 -22.41 -4.78 -3.71
N VAL A 171 -22.98 -4.41 -4.84
CA VAL A 171 -22.84 -3.07 -5.41
C VAL A 171 -23.98 -2.21 -4.88
N PHE A 172 -23.63 -1.04 -4.36
CA PHE A 172 -24.58 -0.06 -3.84
C PHE A 172 -24.47 1.24 -4.63
N GLU A 173 -25.60 1.89 -4.81
CA GLU A 173 -25.66 3.24 -5.35
C GLU A 173 -25.52 4.24 -4.22
N VAL A 174 -24.60 5.20 -4.37
CA VAL A 174 -24.38 6.31 -3.44
C VAL A 174 -25.56 7.27 -3.54
N VAL A 175 -26.19 7.53 -2.41
CA VAL A 175 -27.26 8.52 -2.31
C VAL A 175 -26.71 9.89 -1.98
N GLU A 176 -25.85 9.94 -0.98
CA GLU A 176 -25.22 11.17 -0.52
C GLU A 176 -23.96 10.84 0.29
N GLN A 177 -22.99 11.72 0.24
CA GLN A 177 -21.83 11.70 1.13
C GLN A 177 -21.96 12.89 2.09
N HIS A 178 -22.35 12.62 3.33
CA HIS A 178 -22.61 13.64 4.35
C HIS A 178 -21.32 14.28 4.87
N SER A 179 -20.25 13.52 4.90
CA SER A 179 -18.92 13.98 5.27
C SER A 179 -17.87 13.16 4.50
N PRO A 180 -16.59 13.55 4.52
CA PRO A 180 -15.53 12.76 3.86
C PRO A 180 -15.47 11.29 4.29
N GLU A 181 -16.00 10.97 5.47
CA GLU A 181 -15.98 9.65 6.09
C GLU A 181 -17.33 8.94 6.08
N VAL A 182 -18.45 9.67 5.87
CA VAL A 182 -19.82 9.13 6.01
C VAL A 182 -20.50 9.09 4.64
N ILE A 183 -20.82 7.88 4.21
CA ILE A 183 -21.44 7.60 2.91
C ILE A 183 -22.81 6.98 3.14
N GLU A 184 -23.86 7.59 2.60
CA GLU A 184 -25.20 7.03 2.57
C GLU A 184 -25.44 6.32 1.23
N VAL A 185 -25.89 5.07 1.32
CA VAL A 185 -26.20 4.24 0.14
C VAL A 185 -27.63 3.72 0.20
N VAL A 186 -28.15 3.28 -0.94
CA VAL A 186 -29.46 2.63 -1.01
C VAL A 186 -29.43 1.34 -0.20
N GLN A 187 -30.43 1.11 0.67
CA GLN A 187 -30.53 -0.10 1.46
C GLN A 187 -30.73 -1.33 0.57
N ASN A 188 -30.03 -2.41 0.92
CA ASN A 188 -30.25 -3.75 0.39
C ASN A 188 -30.65 -4.68 1.55
N ASP A 189 -31.88 -5.15 1.53
CA ASP A 189 -32.47 -5.95 2.61
C ASP A 189 -31.85 -7.35 2.75
N SER A 190 -31.02 -7.77 1.81
CA SER A 190 -30.26 -9.03 1.90
C SER A 190 -29.18 -9.01 2.97
N PHE A 191 -28.79 -7.82 3.46
CA PHE A 191 -27.70 -7.65 4.42
C PHE A 191 -28.19 -6.95 5.69
N VAL A 192 -27.97 -7.59 6.82
CA VAL A 192 -28.32 -7.03 8.15
C VAL A 192 -27.38 -5.86 8.49
N ALA A 193 -27.80 -4.99 9.41
CA ALA A 193 -26.94 -3.94 9.94
C ALA A 193 -25.66 -4.54 10.56
N GLY A 194 -24.53 -3.87 10.40
CA GLY A 194 -23.23 -4.34 10.88
C GLY A 194 -22.55 -5.39 9.98
N TRP A 195 -23.21 -5.83 8.88
CA TRP A 195 -22.64 -6.85 7.99
C TRP A 195 -21.33 -6.42 7.36
N PHE A 196 -21.20 -5.15 7.03
CA PHE A 196 -20.04 -4.56 6.37
C PHE A 196 -19.05 -3.91 7.33
N GLN A 197 -19.33 -3.89 8.64
CA GLN A 197 -18.37 -3.37 9.64
C GLN A 197 -17.05 -4.14 9.58
N HIS A 198 -15.91 -3.44 9.55
CA HIS A 198 -14.57 -3.96 9.26
C HIS A 198 -14.40 -4.52 7.83
N GLY A 199 -15.33 -4.21 6.95
CA GLY A 199 -15.26 -4.54 5.53
C GLY A 199 -14.57 -3.45 4.72
N VAL A 200 -14.68 -3.55 3.41
CA VAL A 200 -14.04 -2.63 2.47
C VAL A 200 -15.09 -2.06 1.52
N VAL A 201 -15.05 -0.76 1.33
CA VAL A 201 -15.72 -0.05 0.23
C VAL A 201 -14.72 0.06 -0.91
N MET A 202 -15.14 -0.24 -2.12
CA MET A 202 -14.33 -0.14 -3.34
C MET A 202 -15.10 0.61 -4.42
N ASP A 203 -14.53 1.69 -4.94
CA ASP A 203 -14.91 2.27 -6.22
C ASP A 203 -13.99 1.67 -7.30
N GLU A 204 -14.51 0.72 -8.06
CA GLU A 204 -13.74 -0.01 -9.08
C GLU A 204 -13.39 0.89 -10.28
N VAL A 205 -14.13 1.96 -10.51
CA VAL A 205 -13.92 2.87 -11.63
C VAL A 205 -12.73 3.78 -11.38
N ARG A 206 -12.64 4.35 -10.15
CA ARG A 206 -11.56 5.25 -9.75
C ARG A 206 -10.42 4.53 -9.03
N GLY A 207 -10.60 3.23 -8.68
CA GLY A 207 -9.63 2.46 -7.91
C GLY A 207 -9.52 2.90 -6.45
N LEU A 208 -10.56 3.54 -5.89
CA LEU A 208 -10.57 4.00 -4.51
C LEU A 208 -10.98 2.88 -3.57
N THR A 209 -10.35 2.82 -2.41
CA THR A 209 -10.70 1.85 -1.37
C THR A 209 -10.75 2.52 -0.01
N GLY A 210 -11.74 2.10 0.82
CA GLY A 210 -11.91 2.57 2.18
C GLY A 210 -12.31 1.45 3.13
N ILE A 211 -11.88 1.51 4.39
CA ILE A 211 -12.22 0.51 5.41
C ILE A 211 -13.43 1.01 6.20
N VAL A 212 -14.47 0.17 6.29
CA VAL A 212 -15.71 0.48 7.01
C VAL A 212 -15.49 0.37 8.51
N LYS A 213 -15.76 1.45 9.23
CA LYS A 213 -15.73 1.54 10.70
C LYS A 213 -17.06 1.11 11.31
N SER A 214 -18.17 1.64 10.81
CA SER A 214 -19.52 1.28 11.23
C SER A 214 -20.45 1.14 10.02
N ASP A 215 -21.47 0.33 10.18
CA ASP A 215 -22.46 0.00 9.18
C ASP A 215 -23.83 0.01 9.86
N GLU A 216 -24.61 1.05 9.63
CA GLU A 216 -25.91 1.26 10.27
C GLU A 216 -27.00 1.34 9.22
N VAL A 217 -28.20 0.83 9.57
CA VAL A 217 -29.38 0.91 8.72
C VAL A 217 -30.36 1.88 9.34
N VAL A 218 -30.63 2.97 8.65
CA VAL A 218 -31.53 4.04 9.08
C VAL A 218 -32.63 4.21 8.03
N VAL A 219 -33.84 3.84 8.36
CA VAL A 219 -35.07 4.03 7.55
C VAL A 219 -34.85 3.88 6.03
N ARG A 220 -34.66 2.67 5.54
CA ARG A 220 -34.43 2.33 4.11
C ARG A 220 -33.15 2.89 3.47
N ARG A 221 -32.22 3.32 4.28
CA ARG A 221 -30.90 3.78 3.88
C ARG A 221 -29.86 3.04 4.71
N ARG A 222 -28.69 2.89 4.15
CA ARG A 222 -27.54 2.33 4.83
C ARG A 222 -26.48 3.39 4.92
N GLU A 223 -26.02 3.65 6.12
CA GLU A 223 -24.93 4.59 6.39
C GLU A 223 -23.66 3.81 6.70
N LEU A 224 -22.62 4.09 5.92
CA LEU A 224 -21.30 3.51 6.07
C LEU A 224 -20.34 4.60 6.54
N THR A 225 -19.80 4.45 7.75
CA THR A 225 -18.72 5.33 8.22
C THR A 225 -17.39 4.68 7.96
N LEU A 226 -16.45 5.39 7.37
CA LEU A 226 -15.10 4.92 7.10
C LEU A 226 -14.13 5.28 8.24
N TRP A 227 -13.03 4.54 8.37
CA TRP A 227 -11.95 4.88 9.30
C TRP A 227 -11.14 6.09 8.84
N THR A 228 -10.97 6.22 7.54
CA THR A 228 -10.27 7.33 6.88
C THR A 228 -11.10 7.79 5.69
N PRO A 229 -11.13 9.09 5.39
CA PRO A 229 -11.85 9.58 4.20
C PRO A 229 -11.26 8.96 2.93
N LEU A 230 -12.11 8.82 1.90
CA LEU A 230 -11.63 8.49 0.57
C LEU A 230 -10.80 9.66 0.02
N PRO A 231 -9.77 9.40 -0.78
CA PRO A 231 -8.95 10.44 -1.40
C PRO A 231 -9.75 11.42 -2.28
N GLU A 232 -10.80 10.91 -2.91
CA GLU A 232 -11.72 11.68 -3.75
C GLU A 232 -13.16 11.50 -3.24
N PRO A 233 -13.97 12.56 -3.22
CA PRO A 233 -15.36 12.46 -2.80
C PRO A 233 -16.19 11.66 -3.79
N LEU A 234 -17.16 10.91 -3.29
CA LEU A 234 -18.14 10.21 -4.09
C LEU A 234 -19.30 11.16 -4.46
N SER A 235 -19.85 10.95 -5.64
CA SER A 235 -21.01 11.68 -6.15
C SER A 235 -22.26 10.82 -6.03
N ARG A 236 -23.41 11.47 -5.94
CA ARG A 236 -24.71 10.78 -6.02
C ARG A 236 -24.84 10.00 -7.32
N GLY A 237 -25.22 8.73 -7.20
CA GLY A 237 -25.36 7.80 -8.34
C GLY A 237 -24.10 6.98 -8.62
N ASP A 238 -22.96 7.28 -7.96
CA ASP A 238 -21.77 6.45 -8.07
C ASP A 238 -22.08 5.02 -7.58
N GLN A 239 -21.47 4.05 -8.24
CA GLN A 239 -21.62 2.65 -7.88
C GLN A 239 -20.38 2.21 -7.09
N ILE A 240 -20.58 1.78 -5.86
CA ILE A 240 -19.51 1.28 -5.01
C ILE A 240 -19.78 -0.18 -4.64
N ARG A 241 -18.75 -1.00 -4.67
CA ARG A 241 -18.81 -2.35 -4.13
C ARG A 241 -18.46 -2.31 -2.64
N VAL A 242 -19.31 -2.94 -1.83
CA VAL A 242 -19.04 -3.09 -0.39
C VAL A 242 -18.90 -4.56 -0.06
N VAL A 243 -17.80 -4.92 0.58
CA VAL A 243 -17.46 -6.29 0.97
C VAL A 243 -17.69 -6.48 2.46
N ALA A 244 -18.23 -7.65 2.82
CA ALA A 244 -18.49 -8.04 4.20
C ALA A 244 -17.26 -7.89 5.10
N GLY A 245 -17.45 -7.40 6.31
CA GLY A 245 -16.36 -7.21 7.25
C GLY A 245 -15.95 -8.47 8.01
N CYS A 246 -14.67 -8.59 8.32
CA CYS A 246 -14.11 -9.65 9.14
C CYS A 246 -13.37 -9.05 10.34
N ASP A 247 -13.88 -9.33 11.56
CA ASP A 247 -13.29 -8.90 12.83
C ASP A 247 -12.13 -9.80 13.33
N LYS A 248 -11.69 -10.73 12.48
CA LYS A 248 -10.61 -11.69 12.75
C LYS A 248 -10.90 -12.69 13.88
N ARG A 249 -12.13 -12.75 14.40
CA ARG A 249 -12.53 -13.70 15.44
C ARG A 249 -12.92 -15.03 14.85
N PHE A 250 -12.66 -16.11 15.59
CA PHE A 250 -13.02 -17.47 15.20
C PHE A 250 -14.53 -17.64 15.01
N ALA A 251 -15.34 -17.05 15.88
CA ALA A 251 -16.80 -17.10 15.79
C ALA A 251 -17.32 -16.49 14.47
N THR A 252 -16.80 -15.33 14.09
CA THR A 252 -17.17 -14.68 12.81
C THR A 252 -16.73 -15.52 11.62
N CYS A 253 -15.52 -16.07 11.65
CA CYS A 253 -15.03 -16.97 10.60
C CYS A 253 -15.93 -18.19 10.45
N ARG A 254 -16.41 -18.77 11.58
CA ARG A 254 -17.29 -19.93 11.60
C ARG A 254 -18.70 -19.62 11.13
N PHE A 255 -19.34 -18.60 11.69
CA PHE A 255 -20.79 -18.40 11.50
C PHE A 255 -21.11 -17.49 10.30
N LYS A 256 -20.26 -16.51 10.00
CA LYS A 256 -20.49 -15.60 8.89
C LYS A 256 -19.90 -16.12 7.57
N PHE A 257 -18.69 -16.66 7.61
CA PHE A 257 -17.96 -17.09 6.42
C PHE A 257 -17.92 -18.62 6.23
N SER A 258 -18.35 -19.42 7.20
CA SER A 258 -18.26 -20.89 7.17
C SER A 258 -16.88 -21.43 6.80
N ASN A 259 -15.80 -20.71 7.23
CA ASN A 259 -14.43 -20.88 6.74
C ASN A 259 -13.45 -21.28 7.83
N THR A 260 -13.86 -22.12 8.77
CA THR A 260 -13.04 -22.51 9.94
C THR A 260 -11.74 -23.22 9.58
N LEU A 261 -11.70 -23.96 8.47
CA LEU A 261 -10.49 -24.70 8.04
C LEU A 261 -9.34 -23.75 7.64
N ASN A 262 -9.68 -22.57 7.18
CA ASN A 262 -8.71 -21.55 6.78
C ASN A 262 -8.46 -20.51 7.87
N PHE A 263 -8.99 -20.70 9.06
CA PHE A 263 -8.75 -19.80 10.17
C PHE A 263 -7.26 -19.87 10.59
N ARG A 264 -6.59 -18.72 10.61
CA ARG A 264 -5.14 -18.60 10.86
C ARG A 264 -4.83 -17.95 12.21
N GLY A 265 -5.73 -18.05 13.15
CA GLY A 265 -5.52 -17.65 14.56
C GLY A 265 -5.52 -18.86 15.49
N PHE A 266 -5.29 -18.60 16.75
CA PHE A 266 -5.23 -19.59 17.81
C PHE A 266 -6.22 -19.20 18.93
N PRO A 267 -7.52 -19.48 18.77
CA PRO A 267 -8.56 -18.96 19.65
C PRO A 267 -8.40 -19.45 21.12
N ASP A 268 -7.71 -20.57 21.31
CA ASP A 268 -7.52 -21.22 22.60
C ASP A 268 -6.22 -20.83 23.31
N VAL A 269 -5.40 -19.95 22.72
CA VAL A 269 -4.21 -19.43 23.40
C VAL A 269 -4.64 -18.64 24.64
N PRO A 270 -4.07 -18.92 25.84
CA PRO A 270 -4.34 -18.15 27.04
C PRO A 270 -4.10 -16.66 26.83
N GLY A 271 -4.99 -15.80 27.32
CA GLY A 271 -4.76 -14.35 27.35
C GLY A 271 -3.95 -13.93 28.58
N ASP A 272 -3.61 -12.64 28.62
CA ASP A 272 -2.89 -12.04 29.74
C ASP A 272 -3.59 -12.24 31.09
N GLU A 273 -4.92 -12.31 31.06
CA GLU A 273 -5.77 -12.60 32.22
C GLU A 273 -5.42 -13.95 32.87
N TRP A 274 -4.96 -14.93 32.10
CA TRP A 274 -4.61 -16.26 32.59
C TRP A 274 -3.33 -16.22 33.44
N ILE A 275 -2.39 -15.34 33.14
CA ILE A 275 -1.14 -15.17 33.89
C ILE A 275 -1.42 -14.61 35.29
N THR A 276 -2.48 -13.81 35.43
CA THR A 276 -2.90 -13.19 36.70
C THR A 276 -3.87 -14.05 37.51
N THR A 277 -4.39 -15.13 36.91
CA THR A 277 -5.36 -16.00 37.58
C THR A 277 -4.60 -17.00 38.49
N LEU A 278 -4.76 -16.86 39.79
CA LEU A 278 -4.24 -17.84 40.76
C LEU A 278 -4.95 -19.21 40.55
N PRO A 279 -4.22 -20.34 40.56
CA PRO A 279 -4.84 -21.65 40.51
C PRO A 279 -5.82 -21.80 41.68
N ARG A 280 -7.08 -22.14 41.39
CA ARG A 280 -8.05 -22.45 42.42
C ARG A 280 -7.63 -23.73 43.13
N GLN A 281 -7.47 -23.68 44.45
CA GLN A 281 -7.07 -24.85 45.23
C GLN A 281 -8.14 -25.95 45.26
N ASP A 282 -9.40 -25.60 44.97
CA ASP A 282 -10.57 -26.50 45.02
C ASP A 282 -11.00 -27.00 43.62
N GLY A 283 -10.27 -26.70 42.56
CA GLY A 283 -10.56 -27.10 41.19
C GLY A 283 -9.84 -28.34 40.75
N ALA A 284 -10.48 -29.20 39.98
CA ALA A 284 -9.81 -30.28 39.29
C ALA A 284 -8.89 -29.71 38.22
N ASN A 285 -7.61 -29.49 38.55
CA ASN A 285 -6.59 -29.01 37.61
C ASN A 285 -6.21 -30.15 36.64
N SER A 286 -7.16 -30.54 35.79
CA SER A 286 -7.03 -31.68 34.86
C SER A 286 -6.29 -31.34 33.55
N GLY A 287 -5.85 -30.08 33.37
CA GLY A 287 -5.26 -29.61 32.12
C GLY A 287 -6.26 -29.50 30.95
N GLY A 288 -7.55 -29.65 31.23
CA GLY A 288 -8.60 -29.45 30.23
C GLY A 288 -8.78 -27.97 29.84
N SER A 289 -9.56 -27.73 28.77
CA SER A 289 -9.90 -26.37 28.32
C SER A 289 -10.62 -25.61 29.43
N LEU A 290 -10.20 -24.38 29.70
CA LEU A 290 -10.80 -23.45 30.66
C LEU A 290 -11.93 -22.61 30.01
N ARG A 291 -12.54 -23.09 28.95
CA ARG A 291 -13.67 -22.46 28.26
C ARG A 291 -14.97 -22.58 29.04
#